data_2f40809cf3e404a4819569138b6b042f
#
_entry.id   2f40809cf3e404a4819569138b6b042f
#
_cell.length_a   1.000
_cell.length_b   1.000
_cell.length_c   1.000
_cell.angle_alpha   90.00
_cell.angle_beta   90.00
_cell.angle_gamma   90.00
#
_symmetry.space_group_name_H-M   'P 1'
#
loop_
_entity.id
_entity.type
_entity.pdbx_description
1 polymer ?
#
loop_
_entity_poly.entity_id
_entity_poly.type
_entity_poly.pdbx_seq_one_letter_code
_entity_poly.pdbx_strand_id
1 'polypeptide(L)'
;MSILAKSTPSQVCFLLIELVLVLLFLLFLAAAVFTKPNIGSAAGMFICALLTVILVKRSAFVSLIKTAYKTQAGKVIITAIAAIAVIGVIMAIVISVLMIRAANNLPDKPTTVIVLGCRVKENGPSLMLQKRIDAAYDYMTENENVICIASGGQGSDEPMSEAQAIKNSLVEKGISPDRIIMEDKSENTFQNIRNSLEIFDSMGMSRKAVIITSEFHQPVSYTHLTLPTTERV
;
A
#
# COMPACT_ATOMS: atom_id res chain seq x y z
N MET A 1 39.82 -14.77 15.61
CA MET A 1 38.77 -15.23 16.53
C MET A 1 38.89 -14.61 17.93
N SER A 2 39.23 -13.32 18.09
CA SER A 2 39.55 -12.72 19.40
C SER A 2 38.85 -11.37 19.72
N ILE A 3 38.02 -10.84 18.86
CA ILE A 3 37.35 -9.55 19.12
C ILE A 3 36.05 -9.75 19.92
N LEU A 4 35.34 -10.83 19.71
CA LEU A 4 34.08 -11.15 20.42
C LEU A 4 34.28 -11.62 21.88
N ALA A 5 35.44 -12.12 22.23
CA ALA A 5 35.70 -12.72 23.57
C ALA A 5 35.93 -11.66 24.69
N LYS A 6 36.04 -10.38 24.39
CA LYS A 6 36.23 -9.28 25.36
C LYS A 6 35.09 -8.22 25.35
N SER A 7 34.04 -8.46 24.59
CA SER A 7 32.94 -7.46 24.48
C SER A 7 31.93 -7.67 25.62
N THR A 8 31.49 -6.59 26.22
CA THR A 8 30.37 -6.62 27.18
C THR A 8 29.08 -6.97 26.45
N PRO A 9 28.08 -7.62 27.12
CA PRO A 9 26.79 -7.94 26.49
C PRO A 9 26.12 -6.76 25.80
N SER A 10 26.29 -5.55 26.35
CA SER A 10 25.78 -4.31 25.72
C SER A 10 26.49 -3.97 24.41
N GLN A 11 27.81 -4.16 24.32
CA GLN A 11 28.57 -3.92 23.09
C GLN A 11 28.18 -4.91 22.00
N VAL A 12 27.95 -6.17 22.33
CA VAL A 12 27.46 -7.19 21.38
C VAL A 12 26.07 -6.81 20.84
N CYS A 13 25.17 -6.37 21.72
CA CYS A 13 23.84 -5.92 21.32
C CYS A 13 23.90 -4.74 20.34
N PHE A 14 24.76 -3.73 20.58
CA PHE A 14 24.93 -2.61 19.67
C PHE A 14 25.49 -3.04 18.30
N LEU A 15 26.50 -3.92 18.28
CA LEU A 15 27.05 -4.45 17.03
C LEU A 15 26.02 -5.23 16.23
N LEU A 16 25.13 -5.98 16.87
CA LEU A 16 24.02 -6.67 16.20
C LEU A 16 23.02 -5.69 15.60
N ILE A 17 22.68 -4.63 16.31
CA ILE A 17 21.77 -3.58 15.78
C ILE A 17 22.42 -2.88 14.58
N GLU A 18 23.71 -2.54 14.66
CA GLU A 18 24.44 -1.93 13.53
C GLU A 18 24.47 -2.86 12.32
N LEU A 19 24.71 -4.16 12.53
CA LEU A 19 24.68 -5.15 11.45
C LEU A 19 23.31 -5.22 10.78
N VAL A 20 22.22 -5.24 11.56
CA VAL A 20 20.85 -5.26 11.05
C VAL A 20 20.56 -3.98 10.23
N LEU A 21 20.98 -2.81 10.71
CA LEU A 21 20.78 -1.55 9.97
C LEU A 21 21.55 -1.54 8.64
N VAL A 22 22.78 -2.06 8.62
CA VAL A 22 23.57 -2.18 7.39
C VAL A 22 22.91 -3.15 6.41
N LEU A 23 22.43 -4.30 6.89
CA LEU A 23 21.70 -5.25 6.04
C LEU A 23 20.41 -4.67 5.47
N LEU A 24 19.64 -3.94 6.27
CA LEU A 24 18.45 -3.22 5.80
C LEU A 24 18.79 -2.14 4.77
N PHE A 25 19.86 -1.37 5.00
CA PHE A 25 20.34 -0.39 4.03
C PHE A 25 20.69 -1.05 2.70
N LEU A 26 21.42 -2.17 2.73
CA LEU A 26 21.77 -2.92 1.51
C LEU A 26 20.54 -3.51 0.82
N LEU A 27 19.52 -3.92 1.57
CA LEU A 27 18.25 -4.38 1.02
C LEU A 27 17.51 -3.26 0.27
N PHE A 28 17.41 -2.06 0.87
CA PHE A 28 16.81 -0.90 0.21
C PHE A 28 17.63 -0.43 -1.00
N LEU A 29 18.96 -0.51 -0.93
CA LEU A 29 19.84 -0.21 -2.04
C LEU A 29 19.64 -1.21 -3.18
N ALA A 30 19.60 -2.50 -2.90
CA ALA A 30 19.31 -3.54 -3.89
C ALA A 30 17.94 -3.29 -4.54
N ALA A 31 16.91 -3.01 -3.74
CA ALA A 31 15.60 -2.66 -4.26
C ALA A 31 15.67 -1.44 -5.20
N ALA A 32 16.41 -0.40 -4.86
CA ALA A 32 16.57 0.80 -5.70
C ALA A 32 17.35 0.54 -7.00
N VAL A 33 18.31 -0.40 -6.98
CA VAL A 33 19.15 -0.76 -8.16
C VAL A 33 18.43 -1.71 -9.11
N PHE A 34 17.78 -2.75 -8.57
CA PHE A 34 17.13 -3.79 -9.38
C PHE A 34 15.68 -3.46 -9.75
N THR A 35 15.06 -2.49 -9.09
CA THR A 35 13.74 -1.96 -9.47
C THR A 35 13.86 -0.47 -9.80
N LYS A 36 12.74 0.20 -10.15
CA LYS A 36 12.79 1.66 -10.29
C LYS A 36 12.92 2.31 -8.91
N PRO A 37 13.86 3.28 -8.75
CA PRO A 37 13.98 4.04 -7.50
C PRO A 37 12.63 4.65 -7.12
N ASN A 38 12.23 4.49 -5.88
CA ASN A 38 11.01 5.06 -5.33
C ASN A 38 11.29 5.79 -4.01
N ILE A 39 10.36 6.66 -3.60
CA ILE A 39 10.49 7.45 -2.38
C ILE A 39 10.66 6.55 -1.14
N GLY A 40 10.03 5.36 -1.13
CA GLY A 40 10.14 4.42 0.00
C GLY A 40 11.54 3.85 0.16
N SER A 41 12.19 3.41 -0.94
CA SER A 41 13.57 2.93 -0.88
C SER A 41 14.56 4.03 -0.50
N ALA A 42 14.39 5.25 -1.04
CA ALA A 42 15.22 6.40 -0.69
C ALA A 42 15.07 6.79 0.79
N ALA A 43 13.86 6.86 1.31
CA ALA A 43 13.58 7.13 2.71
C ALA A 43 14.14 6.02 3.63
N GLY A 44 13.97 4.75 3.25
CA GLY A 44 14.53 3.61 3.99
C GLY A 44 16.05 3.68 4.10
N MET A 45 16.75 3.94 3.00
CA MET A 45 18.20 4.14 3.00
C MET A 45 18.62 5.31 3.90
N PHE A 46 17.92 6.44 3.79
CA PHE A 46 18.22 7.62 4.61
C PHE A 46 18.04 7.35 6.11
N ILE A 47 16.95 6.70 6.51
CA ILE A 47 16.68 6.34 7.90
C ILE A 47 17.75 5.37 8.43
N CYS A 48 18.09 4.31 7.69
CA CYS A 48 19.12 3.36 8.09
C CYS A 48 20.48 4.03 8.26
N ALA A 49 20.89 4.89 7.32
CA ALA A 49 22.14 5.64 7.40
C ALA A 49 22.16 6.58 8.62
N LEU A 50 21.08 7.33 8.84
CA LEU A 50 20.94 8.24 9.97
C LEU A 50 21.05 7.50 11.32
N LEU A 51 20.32 6.39 11.47
CA LEU A 51 20.37 5.58 12.69
C LEU A 51 21.74 4.96 12.91
N THR A 52 22.42 4.50 11.88
CA THR A 52 23.80 3.99 11.96
C THR A 52 24.75 5.08 12.46
N VAL A 53 24.68 6.29 11.90
CA VAL A 53 25.51 7.43 12.35
C VAL A 53 25.24 7.77 13.83
N ILE A 54 23.97 7.79 14.24
CA ILE A 54 23.59 8.04 15.64
C ILE A 54 24.15 6.96 16.57
N LEU A 55 24.10 5.68 16.20
CA LEU A 55 24.61 4.57 17.00
C LEU A 55 26.14 4.60 17.08
N VAL A 56 26.84 4.79 15.99
CA VAL A 56 28.30 4.88 15.95
C VAL A 56 28.80 6.07 16.78
N LYS A 57 28.11 7.22 16.66
CA LYS A 57 28.46 8.46 17.40
C LYS A 57 27.59 8.70 18.64
N ARG A 58 27.09 7.64 19.26
CA ARG A 58 26.12 7.69 20.38
C ARG A 58 26.57 8.60 21.54
N SER A 59 27.87 8.57 21.91
CA SER A 59 28.37 9.41 22.99
C SER A 59 28.29 10.89 22.67
N ALA A 60 28.64 11.28 21.44
CA ALA A 60 28.51 12.66 20.96
C ALA A 60 27.04 13.06 20.86
N PHE A 61 26.17 12.16 20.35
CA PHE A 61 24.74 12.41 20.25
C PHE A 61 24.10 12.62 21.63
N VAL A 62 24.39 11.74 22.59
CA VAL A 62 23.89 11.89 23.97
C VAL A 62 24.42 13.19 24.62
N SER A 63 25.67 13.54 24.38
CA SER A 63 26.25 14.80 24.87
C SER A 63 25.52 16.02 24.26
N LEU A 64 25.24 15.98 22.96
CA LEU A 64 24.49 17.03 22.26
C LEU A 64 23.08 17.19 22.86
N ILE A 65 22.33 16.08 23.04
CA ILE A 65 20.99 16.08 23.66
C ILE A 65 21.07 16.67 25.08
N LYS A 66 22.04 16.22 25.92
CA LYS A 66 22.20 16.72 27.28
C LYS A 66 22.50 18.23 27.30
N THR A 67 23.32 18.71 26.37
CA THR A 67 23.65 20.13 26.26
C THR A 67 22.45 20.94 25.81
N ALA A 68 21.73 20.50 24.79
CA ALA A 68 20.52 21.15 24.33
C ALA A 68 19.43 21.18 25.43
N TYR A 69 19.30 20.12 26.21
CA TYR A 69 18.32 20.02 27.30
C TYR A 69 18.55 20.95 28.47
N LYS A 70 19.77 21.59 28.56
CA LYS A 70 20.07 22.64 29.56
C LYS A 70 19.36 23.96 29.29
N THR A 71 18.97 24.21 28.05
CA THR A 71 18.27 25.44 27.64
C THR A 71 16.76 25.21 27.57
N GLN A 72 15.96 26.23 27.85
CA GLN A 72 14.50 26.14 27.76
C GLN A 72 14.06 25.87 26.31
N ALA A 73 14.66 26.54 25.34
CA ALA A 73 14.41 26.31 23.93
C ALA A 73 14.77 24.87 23.51
N GLY A 74 15.90 24.31 23.95
CA GLY A 74 16.31 22.96 23.65
C GLY A 74 15.36 21.90 24.23
N LYS A 75 14.85 22.10 25.45
CA LYS A 75 13.81 21.23 26.02
C LYS A 75 12.57 21.20 25.14
N VAL A 76 12.06 22.35 24.72
CA VAL A 76 10.88 22.47 23.89
C VAL A 76 11.08 21.76 22.53
N ILE A 77 12.22 22.02 21.89
CA ILE A 77 12.54 21.41 20.60
C ILE A 77 12.64 19.89 20.70
N ILE A 78 13.37 19.36 21.68
CA ILE A 78 13.56 17.91 21.86
C ILE A 78 12.21 17.25 22.17
N THR A 79 11.40 17.86 23.05
CA THR A 79 10.05 17.34 23.38
C THR A 79 9.13 17.36 22.16
N ALA A 80 9.16 18.42 21.36
CA ALA A 80 8.37 18.53 20.14
C ALA A 80 8.76 17.45 19.11
N ILE A 81 10.07 17.24 18.88
CA ILE A 81 10.56 16.19 17.98
C ILE A 81 10.13 14.80 18.49
N ALA A 82 10.27 14.53 19.79
CA ALA A 82 9.85 13.26 20.37
C ALA A 82 8.32 13.05 20.23
N ALA A 83 7.52 14.09 20.48
CA ALA A 83 6.08 14.03 20.31
C ALA A 83 5.68 13.74 18.85
N ILE A 84 6.29 14.42 17.88
CA ILE A 84 6.06 14.18 16.44
C ILE A 84 6.42 12.74 16.07
N ALA A 85 7.54 12.22 16.55
CA ALA A 85 7.96 10.85 16.29
C ALA A 85 6.94 9.83 16.87
N VAL A 86 6.48 10.03 18.10
CA VAL A 86 5.46 9.17 18.73
C VAL A 86 4.15 9.22 17.95
N ILE A 87 3.68 10.41 17.57
CA ILE A 87 2.47 10.56 16.75
C ILE A 87 2.63 9.83 15.41
N GLY A 88 3.78 9.95 14.75
CA GLY A 88 4.07 9.25 13.49
C GLY A 88 4.01 7.73 13.64
N VAL A 89 4.55 7.17 14.72
CA VAL A 89 4.48 5.73 15.01
C VAL A 89 3.04 5.29 15.27
N ILE A 90 2.29 6.04 16.07
CA ILE A 90 0.86 5.74 16.34
C ILE A 90 0.06 5.76 15.04
N MET A 91 0.24 6.77 14.20
CA MET A 91 -0.41 6.87 12.90
C MET A 91 -0.07 5.68 12.00
N ALA A 92 1.20 5.29 11.94
CA ALA A 92 1.62 4.12 11.16
C ALA A 92 0.95 2.83 11.65
N ILE A 93 0.87 2.62 12.96
CA ILE A 93 0.19 1.45 13.56
C ILE A 93 -1.32 1.49 13.22
N VAL A 94 -1.98 2.63 13.42
CA VAL A 94 -3.42 2.78 13.13
C VAL A 94 -3.70 2.48 11.66
N ILE A 95 -2.94 3.08 10.74
CA ILE A 95 -3.11 2.83 9.29
C ILE A 95 -2.89 1.35 8.97
N SER A 96 -1.83 0.72 9.52
CA SER A 96 -1.56 -0.71 9.29
C SER A 96 -2.69 -1.60 9.80
N VAL A 97 -3.25 -1.32 10.97
CA VAL A 97 -4.40 -2.06 11.52
C VAL A 97 -5.65 -1.88 10.66
N LEU A 98 -5.91 -0.66 10.19
CA LEU A 98 -7.04 -0.39 9.29
C LEU A 98 -6.90 -1.13 7.96
N MET A 99 -5.68 -1.17 7.39
CA MET A 99 -5.39 -1.91 6.16
C MET A 99 -5.61 -3.42 6.34
N ILE A 100 -5.11 -4.02 7.44
CA ILE A 100 -5.29 -5.45 7.73
C ILE A 100 -6.78 -5.78 7.94
N ARG A 101 -7.52 -4.93 8.66
CA ARG A 101 -8.96 -5.13 8.86
C ARG A 101 -9.73 -5.04 7.54
N ALA A 102 -9.39 -4.07 6.69
CA ALA A 102 -10.03 -3.92 5.40
C ALA A 102 -9.75 -5.12 4.46
N ALA A 103 -8.54 -5.67 4.49
CA ALA A 103 -8.15 -6.83 3.67
C ALA A 103 -8.88 -8.14 4.06
N ASN A 104 -9.36 -8.25 5.30
CA ASN A 104 -9.98 -9.48 5.81
C ASN A 104 -11.52 -9.43 5.87
N ASN A 105 -12.13 -8.36 5.39
CA ASN A 105 -13.59 -8.22 5.35
C ASN A 105 -14.13 -8.75 4.01
N LEU A 106 -14.51 -10.01 3.97
CA LEU A 106 -15.26 -10.59 2.85
C LEU A 106 -16.76 -10.55 3.16
N PRO A 107 -17.63 -10.32 2.17
CA PRO A 107 -19.06 -10.31 2.40
C PRO A 107 -19.60 -11.72 2.69
N ASP A 108 -20.60 -11.82 3.56
CA ASP A 108 -21.26 -13.09 3.90
C ASP A 108 -21.99 -13.73 2.70
N LYS A 109 -22.28 -12.96 1.67
CA LYS A 109 -22.99 -13.44 0.45
C LYS A 109 -22.25 -12.94 -0.79
N PRO A 110 -22.19 -13.78 -1.84
CA PRO A 110 -21.64 -13.35 -3.13
C PRO A 110 -22.36 -12.10 -3.64
N THR A 111 -21.57 -11.12 -4.04
CA THR A 111 -22.08 -9.84 -4.54
C THR A 111 -21.22 -9.35 -5.70
N THR A 112 -21.70 -8.35 -6.41
CA THR A 112 -20.98 -7.73 -7.53
C THR A 112 -19.58 -7.32 -7.12
N VAL A 113 -18.62 -7.53 -8.03
CA VAL A 113 -17.21 -7.16 -7.85
C VAL A 113 -16.91 -5.90 -8.65
N ILE A 114 -16.25 -4.93 -8.04
CA ILE A 114 -15.61 -3.81 -8.75
C ILE A 114 -14.11 -4.04 -8.71
N VAL A 115 -13.49 -4.23 -9.87
CA VAL A 115 -12.04 -4.31 -10.00
C VAL A 115 -11.52 -2.95 -10.39
N LEU A 116 -10.81 -2.29 -9.46
CA LEU A 116 -10.21 -1.00 -9.74
C LEU A 116 -8.96 -1.15 -10.59
N GLY A 117 -8.88 -0.37 -11.63
CA GLY A 117 -7.76 -0.32 -12.53
C GLY A 117 -6.46 0.13 -11.85
N CYS A 118 -5.39 -0.20 -12.51
CA CYS A 118 -4.03 0.22 -12.24
C CYS A 118 -3.30 0.19 -13.59
N ARG A 119 -2.12 0.72 -13.66
CA ARG A 119 -1.37 0.93 -14.89
C ARG A 119 -1.31 -0.29 -15.83
N VAL A 120 -1.58 -0.06 -17.12
CA VAL A 120 -1.34 -1.01 -18.23
C VAL A 120 -0.02 -0.64 -18.93
N LYS A 121 0.84 -1.61 -19.17
CA LYS A 121 2.12 -1.47 -19.87
C LYS A 121 1.98 -1.95 -21.33
N GLU A 122 2.96 -1.64 -22.17
CA GLU A 122 3.01 -2.15 -23.56
C GLU A 122 2.89 -3.68 -23.65
N ASN A 123 3.45 -4.39 -22.66
CA ASN A 123 3.43 -5.86 -22.60
C ASN A 123 2.26 -6.42 -21.77
N GLY A 124 1.22 -5.64 -21.49
CA GLY A 124 0.03 -6.05 -20.74
C GLY A 124 -0.12 -5.44 -19.35
N PRO A 125 -1.00 -5.98 -18.51
CA PRO A 125 -1.25 -5.45 -17.17
C PRO A 125 0.02 -5.32 -16.34
N SER A 126 0.14 -4.25 -15.54
CA SER A 126 1.20 -4.17 -14.53
C SER A 126 1.07 -5.33 -13.53
N LEU A 127 2.16 -5.68 -12.83
CA LEU A 127 2.12 -6.74 -11.81
C LEU A 127 1.02 -6.49 -10.76
N MET A 128 0.76 -5.23 -10.45
CA MET A 128 -0.25 -4.83 -9.48
C MET A 128 -1.67 -5.04 -10.04
N LEU A 129 -1.89 -4.68 -11.31
CA LEU A 129 -3.15 -4.92 -11.99
C LEU A 129 -3.39 -6.43 -12.16
N GLN A 130 -2.34 -7.20 -12.50
CA GLN A 130 -2.43 -8.64 -12.62
C GLN A 130 -2.90 -9.32 -11.32
N LYS A 131 -2.36 -8.90 -10.16
CA LYS A 131 -2.81 -9.43 -8.86
C LYS A 131 -4.30 -9.14 -8.58
N ARG A 132 -4.81 -7.97 -8.99
CA ARG A 132 -6.23 -7.64 -8.88
C ARG A 132 -7.08 -8.52 -9.80
N ILE A 133 -6.61 -8.74 -11.01
CA ILE A 133 -7.28 -9.63 -11.98
C ILE A 133 -7.32 -11.07 -11.45
N ASP A 134 -6.22 -11.56 -10.88
CA ASP A 134 -6.15 -12.90 -10.31
C ASP A 134 -7.13 -13.06 -9.13
N ALA A 135 -7.17 -12.09 -8.21
CA ALA A 135 -8.13 -12.08 -7.10
C ALA A 135 -9.59 -12.00 -7.58
N ALA A 136 -9.85 -11.24 -8.65
CA ALA A 136 -11.19 -11.19 -9.27
C ALA A 136 -11.58 -12.52 -9.91
N TYR A 137 -10.64 -13.14 -10.60
CA TYR A 137 -10.82 -14.45 -11.20
C TYR A 137 -11.19 -15.51 -10.15
N ASP A 138 -10.41 -15.60 -9.08
CA ASP A 138 -10.64 -16.54 -7.98
C ASP A 138 -12.04 -16.34 -7.38
N TYR A 139 -12.40 -15.11 -7.04
CA TYR A 139 -13.71 -14.78 -6.48
C TYR A 139 -14.86 -15.09 -7.44
N MET A 140 -14.71 -14.77 -8.73
CA MET A 140 -15.75 -15.02 -9.74
C MET A 140 -15.89 -16.50 -10.12
N THR A 141 -14.84 -17.29 -9.95
CA THR A 141 -14.85 -18.73 -10.18
C THR A 141 -15.57 -19.45 -9.03
N GLU A 142 -15.34 -19.03 -7.80
CA GLU A 142 -16.06 -19.52 -6.63
C GLU A 142 -17.54 -19.11 -6.62
N ASN A 143 -17.90 -18.03 -7.34
CA ASN A 143 -19.21 -17.42 -7.33
C ASN A 143 -19.73 -17.19 -8.77
N GLU A 144 -20.29 -18.21 -9.40
CA GLU A 144 -20.65 -18.24 -10.82
C GLU A 144 -21.66 -17.15 -11.26
N ASN A 145 -22.50 -16.64 -10.34
CA ASN A 145 -23.52 -15.64 -10.65
C ASN A 145 -23.08 -14.20 -10.41
N VAL A 146 -21.82 -13.98 -10.01
CA VAL A 146 -21.30 -12.64 -9.73
C VAL A 146 -20.93 -11.91 -11.00
N ILE A 147 -21.36 -10.65 -11.10
CA ILE A 147 -21.01 -9.71 -12.17
C ILE A 147 -19.77 -8.90 -11.71
N CYS A 148 -18.87 -8.66 -12.65
CA CYS A 148 -17.68 -7.84 -12.45
C CYS A 148 -17.84 -6.51 -13.18
N ILE A 149 -17.59 -5.40 -12.49
CA ILE A 149 -17.34 -4.10 -13.13
C ILE A 149 -15.83 -3.91 -13.19
N ALA A 150 -15.28 -3.94 -14.39
CA ALA A 150 -13.90 -3.57 -14.67
C ALA A 150 -13.83 -2.05 -14.82
N SER A 151 -13.22 -1.35 -13.85
CA SER A 151 -13.24 0.12 -13.81
C SER A 151 -11.83 0.69 -13.90
N GLY A 152 -11.63 1.57 -14.88
CA GLY A 152 -10.38 2.30 -15.11
C GLY A 152 -10.25 2.78 -16.54
N GLY A 153 -10.02 4.08 -16.72
CA GLY A 153 -9.82 4.71 -18.03
C GLY A 153 -8.46 4.38 -18.65
N GLN A 154 -8.10 5.12 -19.66
CA GLN A 154 -6.82 4.96 -20.36
C GLN A 154 -5.90 6.14 -20.01
N GLY A 155 -4.77 5.84 -19.40
CA GLY A 155 -3.70 6.82 -19.19
C GLY A 155 -3.06 7.24 -20.51
N SER A 156 -2.49 8.44 -20.55
CA SER A 156 -1.88 9.00 -21.78
C SER A 156 -0.70 8.17 -22.31
N ASP A 157 -0.09 7.35 -21.48
CA ASP A 157 1.04 6.48 -21.79
C ASP A 157 0.66 4.98 -21.79
N GLU A 158 -0.63 4.67 -21.91
CA GLU A 158 -1.16 3.31 -21.91
C GLU A 158 -1.70 2.91 -23.28
N PRO A 159 -1.49 1.65 -23.71
CA PRO A 159 -1.94 1.16 -25.01
C PRO A 159 -3.45 0.96 -25.10
N MET A 160 -4.12 0.78 -23.95
CA MET A 160 -5.57 0.59 -23.84
C MET A 160 -6.06 1.02 -22.45
N SER A 161 -7.39 1.10 -22.27
CA SER A 161 -7.95 1.39 -20.94
C SER A 161 -7.68 0.25 -19.95
N GLU A 162 -7.54 0.60 -18.68
CA GLU A 162 -7.35 -0.37 -17.61
C GLU A 162 -8.55 -1.34 -17.52
N ALA A 163 -9.79 -0.84 -17.72
CA ALA A 163 -10.99 -1.65 -17.79
C ALA A 163 -10.94 -2.69 -18.92
N GLN A 164 -10.44 -2.30 -20.11
CA GLN A 164 -10.28 -3.23 -21.23
C GLN A 164 -9.24 -4.29 -20.93
N ALA A 165 -8.13 -3.95 -20.31
CA ALA A 165 -7.08 -4.89 -19.93
C ALA A 165 -7.60 -5.90 -18.90
N ILE A 166 -8.39 -5.46 -17.91
CA ILE A 166 -9.04 -6.34 -16.93
C ILE A 166 -10.00 -7.31 -17.64
N LYS A 167 -10.87 -6.79 -18.49
CA LYS A 167 -11.84 -7.61 -19.23
C LYS A 167 -11.14 -8.66 -20.10
N ASN A 168 -10.16 -8.26 -20.89
CA ASN A 168 -9.43 -9.18 -21.75
C ASN A 168 -8.79 -10.33 -20.95
N SER A 169 -8.11 -9.99 -19.86
CA SER A 169 -7.43 -10.98 -19.01
C SER A 169 -8.40 -11.93 -18.31
N LEU A 170 -9.56 -11.45 -17.84
CA LEU A 170 -10.57 -12.32 -17.22
C LEU A 170 -11.23 -13.24 -18.26
N VAL A 171 -11.49 -12.76 -19.47
CA VAL A 171 -12.02 -13.57 -20.57
C VAL A 171 -11.00 -14.63 -21.00
N GLU A 172 -9.72 -14.27 -21.12
CA GLU A 172 -8.63 -15.24 -21.39
C GLU A 172 -8.55 -16.36 -20.35
N LYS A 173 -8.83 -16.03 -19.08
CA LYS A 173 -8.90 -17.00 -17.98
C LYS A 173 -10.19 -17.84 -17.98
N GLY A 174 -11.18 -17.57 -18.85
CA GLY A 174 -12.39 -18.34 -19.01
C GLY A 174 -13.65 -17.74 -18.36
N ILE A 175 -13.60 -16.51 -17.87
CA ILE A 175 -14.82 -15.81 -17.40
C ILE A 175 -15.64 -15.35 -18.61
N SER A 176 -16.95 -15.63 -18.61
CA SER A 176 -17.84 -15.19 -19.69
C SER A 176 -17.84 -13.67 -19.85
N PRO A 177 -17.71 -13.14 -21.08
CA PRO A 177 -17.72 -11.69 -21.36
C PRO A 177 -18.99 -10.98 -20.86
N ASP A 178 -20.12 -11.68 -20.82
CA ASP A 178 -21.42 -11.14 -20.37
C ASP A 178 -21.45 -10.87 -18.86
N ARG A 179 -20.53 -11.47 -18.12
CA ARG A 179 -20.35 -11.21 -16.68
C ARG A 179 -19.44 -10.03 -16.39
N ILE A 180 -18.89 -9.36 -17.41
CA ILE A 180 -17.89 -8.29 -17.24
C ILE A 180 -18.38 -7.02 -17.91
N ILE A 181 -18.75 -6.04 -17.09
CA ILE A 181 -19.15 -4.69 -17.52
C ILE A 181 -17.92 -3.80 -17.45
N MET A 182 -17.70 -3.00 -18.49
CA MET A 182 -16.58 -2.06 -18.51
C MET A 182 -17.01 -0.65 -18.10
N GLU A 183 -16.20 -0.02 -17.29
CA GLU A 183 -16.22 1.40 -16.98
C GLU A 183 -14.84 1.98 -17.35
N ASP A 184 -14.72 2.59 -18.50
CA ASP A 184 -13.45 3.02 -19.10
C ASP A 184 -13.29 4.55 -19.20
N LYS A 185 -14.13 5.33 -18.47
CA LYS A 185 -14.16 6.79 -18.52
C LYS A 185 -13.48 7.47 -17.34
N SER A 186 -13.18 6.73 -16.30
CA SER A 186 -12.62 7.28 -15.07
C SER A 186 -11.13 7.60 -15.21
N GLU A 187 -10.71 8.72 -14.63
CA GLU A 187 -9.33 9.21 -14.61
C GLU A 187 -8.66 9.09 -13.22
N ASN A 188 -9.45 8.74 -12.19
CA ASN A 188 -8.98 8.61 -10.82
C ASN A 188 -9.88 7.68 -10.01
N THR A 189 -9.42 7.29 -8.82
CA THR A 189 -10.12 6.33 -7.94
C THR A 189 -11.53 6.81 -7.54
N PHE A 190 -11.74 8.11 -7.34
CA PHE A 190 -13.06 8.65 -7.03
C PHE A 190 -14.04 8.45 -8.19
N GLN A 191 -13.60 8.73 -9.41
CA GLN A 191 -14.40 8.51 -10.62
C GLN A 191 -14.65 7.03 -10.86
N ASN A 192 -13.65 6.16 -10.65
CA ASN A 192 -13.82 4.71 -10.74
C ASN A 192 -15.01 4.23 -9.90
N ILE A 193 -15.06 4.64 -8.64
CA ILE A 193 -16.13 4.23 -7.73
C ILE A 193 -17.46 4.88 -8.11
N ARG A 194 -17.48 6.20 -8.33
CA ARG A 194 -18.70 6.92 -8.70
C ARG A 194 -19.34 6.36 -9.97
N ASN A 195 -18.57 6.21 -11.03
CA ASN A 195 -19.07 5.73 -12.32
C ASN A 195 -19.51 4.25 -12.20
N SER A 196 -18.84 3.43 -11.41
CA SER A 196 -19.29 2.07 -11.13
C SER A 196 -20.62 2.05 -10.39
N LEU A 197 -20.87 2.96 -9.45
CA LEU A 197 -22.15 3.09 -8.77
C LEU A 197 -23.26 3.58 -9.71
N GLU A 198 -22.95 4.47 -10.65
CA GLU A 198 -23.89 4.90 -11.70
C GLU A 198 -24.32 3.71 -12.60
N ILE A 199 -23.41 2.79 -12.88
CA ILE A 199 -23.73 1.52 -13.56
C ILE A 199 -24.70 0.67 -12.73
N PHE A 200 -24.47 0.52 -11.41
CA PHE A 200 -25.40 -0.18 -10.53
C PHE A 200 -26.80 0.41 -10.59
N ASP A 201 -26.92 1.72 -10.51
CA ASP A 201 -28.22 2.41 -10.56
C ASP A 201 -28.91 2.20 -11.92
N SER A 202 -28.17 2.31 -13.02
CA SER A 202 -28.73 2.15 -14.37
C SER A 202 -29.23 0.71 -14.63
N MET A 203 -28.64 -0.28 -13.97
CA MET A 203 -29.01 -1.69 -14.11
C MET A 203 -29.96 -2.18 -13.02
N GLY A 204 -30.37 -1.32 -12.09
CA GLY A 204 -31.19 -1.70 -10.94
C GLY A 204 -30.52 -2.71 -10.00
N MET A 205 -29.18 -2.72 -9.97
CA MET A 205 -28.38 -3.62 -9.14
C MET A 205 -28.28 -3.09 -7.71
N SER A 206 -28.08 -4.01 -6.76
CA SER A 206 -27.75 -3.62 -5.38
C SER A 206 -26.41 -2.87 -5.35
N ARG A 207 -26.34 -1.76 -4.62
CA ARG A 207 -25.09 -1.02 -4.38
C ARG A 207 -24.11 -1.72 -3.44
N LYS A 208 -24.38 -2.97 -3.06
CA LYS A 208 -23.43 -3.82 -2.33
C LYS A 208 -22.42 -4.39 -3.31
N ALA A 209 -21.14 -4.14 -3.09
CA ALA A 209 -20.07 -4.63 -3.96
C ALA A 209 -18.82 -4.98 -3.15
N VAL A 210 -18.09 -5.97 -3.66
CA VAL A 210 -16.71 -6.23 -3.26
C VAL A 210 -15.79 -5.36 -4.10
N ILE A 211 -14.91 -4.59 -3.48
CA ILE A 211 -13.91 -3.81 -4.20
C ILE A 211 -12.58 -4.55 -4.16
N ILE A 212 -12.09 -4.90 -5.34
CA ILE A 212 -10.77 -5.50 -5.52
C ILE A 212 -9.78 -4.40 -5.90
N THR A 213 -8.88 -4.12 -4.96
CA THR A 213 -7.81 -3.15 -5.12
C THR A 213 -6.59 -3.60 -4.32
N SER A 214 -5.46 -2.89 -4.44
CA SER A 214 -4.26 -3.20 -3.65
C SER A 214 -4.45 -2.75 -2.20
N GLU A 215 -3.86 -3.48 -1.25
CA GLU A 215 -4.02 -3.26 0.21
C GLU A 215 -3.83 -1.80 0.63
N PHE A 216 -2.83 -1.11 0.08
CA PHE A 216 -2.54 0.30 0.40
C PHE A 216 -3.53 1.29 -0.23
N HIS A 217 -4.31 0.88 -1.25
CA HIS A 217 -5.38 1.68 -1.85
C HIS A 217 -6.74 1.46 -1.21
N GLN A 218 -6.92 0.41 -0.42
CA GLN A 218 -8.20 0.13 0.24
C GLN A 218 -8.72 1.30 1.09
N PRO A 219 -7.92 1.93 1.98
CA PRO A 219 -8.41 3.05 2.78
C PRO A 219 -8.90 4.22 1.91
N VAL A 220 -8.22 4.51 0.81
CA VAL A 220 -8.63 5.57 -0.15
C VAL A 220 -9.94 5.20 -0.81
N SER A 221 -10.09 3.97 -1.29
CA SER A 221 -11.31 3.49 -1.93
C SER A 221 -12.52 3.56 -0.99
N TYR A 222 -12.32 3.21 0.30
CA TYR A 222 -13.38 3.28 1.31
C TYR A 222 -13.76 4.72 1.70
N THR A 223 -12.83 5.66 1.74
CA THR A 223 -13.16 7.06 2.04
C THR A 223 -14.03 7.70 0.95
N HIS A 224 -13.93 7.22 -0.28
CA HIS A 224 -14.78 7.65 -1.41
C HIS A 224 -16.12 6.92 -1.48
N LEU A 225 -16.25 5.77 -0.79
CA LEU A 225 -17.48 4.97 -0.70
C LEU A 225 -18.46 5.44 0.39
N THR A 226 -18.12 6.40 1.22
CA THR A 226 -19.03 6.95 2.24
C THR A 226 -20.16 7.77 1.62
N LEU A 227 -20.95 7.15 0.75
CA LEU A 227 -22.30 7.55 0.40
C LEU A 227 -23.27 6.74 1.29
N PRO A 228 -24.44 7.30 1.65
CA PRO A 228 -25.24 6.89 2.81
C PRO A 228 -25.92 5.52 2.76
N THR A 229 -25.52 4.58 1.93
CA THR A 229 -26.19 3.29 1.75
C THR A 229 -25.28 2.08 1.56
N THR A 230 -23.96 2.19 1.76
CA THR A 230 -23.08 1.03 1.71
C THR A 230 -22.89 0.45 3.10
N GLU A 231 -23.50 -0.71 3.37
CA GLU A 231 -23.01 -1.57 4.44
C GLU A 231 -21.52 -1.85 4.15
N ARG A 232 -20.71 -1.52 5.14
CA ARG A 232 -19.27 -1.77 5.09
C ARG A 232 -19.05 -3.28 5.18
N VAL A 233 -18.49 -3.82 4.17
CA VAL A 233 -17.97 -5.17 4.17
C VAL A 233 -16.45 -5.08 3.97
#